data_d0351a72b62e119cb8d78a5f0f58070f
#
_entry.id   d0351a72b62e119cb8d78a5f0f58070f
#
_cell.length_a   1.000
_cell.length_b   1.000
_cell.length_c   1.000
_cell.angle_alpha   90.00
_cell.angle_beta   90.00
_cell.angle_gamma   90.00
#
_symmetry.space_group_name_H-M   'P 1'
#
loop_
_entity.id
_entity.type
_entity.pdbx_description
1 polymer ?
#
loop_
_entity_poly.entity_id
_entity_poly.type
_entity_poly.pdbx_seq_one_letter_code
_entity_poly.pdbx_strand_id
1 'polypeptide(L)'
;DTAHTTPLPVPDAKSFWGSIGVTFFAYAGYGVITNAAGDVKNPQRTIPLAIYTTLLIVMTLYCGLAFVVLHYVDMHQLTSNPNVAVATAARELLGTAGFGLIYLTIFIAYATGINATYFSIFRISRALAEDKELPAFYHQKFWRFGTKGNLFTTVLIILATVLFDFNAIVNLSSGAF
;
A
#
# COMPACT_ATOMS: atom_id res chain seq x y z
N ASP A 1 7.02 -35.68 -15.39
CA ASP A 1 6.58 -34.41 -14.80
C ASP A 1 6.76 -33.33 -15.83
N THR A 2 5.77 -33.26 -16.70
CA THR A 2 5.73 -32.30 -17.79
C THR A 2 5.22 -30.97 -17.26
N ALA A 3 6.15 -30.03 -17.09
CA ALA A 3 5.79 -28.63 -16.93
C ALA A 3 4.83 -28.24 -18.05
N HIS A 4 3.59 -27.91 -17.71
CA HIS A 4 2.61 -27.37 -18.63
C HIS A 4 3.10 -26.01 -19.13
N THR A 5 3.94 -26.01 -20.14
CA THR A 5 4.32 -24.82 -20.90
C THR A 5 3.20 -24.53 -21.90
N THR A 6 2.01 -24.18 -21.42
CA THR A 6 1.09 -23.43 -22.26
C THR A 6 1.74 -22.05 -22.49
N PRO A 7 2.03 -21.67 -23.73
CA PRO A 7 2.61 -20.35 -24.00
C PRO A 7 1.67 -19.30 -23.41
N LEU A 8 2.23 -18.43 -22.57
CA LEU A 8 1.50 -17.30 -22.00
C LEU A 8 0.89 -16.49 -23.15
N PRO A 9 -0.43 -16.21 -23.13
CA PRO A 9 -1.04 -15.39 -24.16
C PRO A 9 -0.30 -14.05 -24.20
N VAL A 10 0.14 -13.64 -25.38
CA VAL A 10 0.76 -12.34 -25.58
C VAL A 10 -0.29 -11.29 -25.24
N PRO A 11 -0.06 -10.44 -24.22
CA PRO A 11 -1.04 -9.43 -23.82
C PRO A 11 -1.26 -8.46 -24.98
N ASP A 12 -2.52 -8.10 -25.21
CA ASP A 12 -2.82 -7.01 -26.12
C ASP A 12 -2.31 -5.67 -25.55
N ALA A 13 -2.09 -4.68 -26.41
CA ALA A 13 -1.53 -3.40 -25.99
C ALA A 13 -2.35 -2.73 -24.89
N LYS A 14 -3.68 -2.87 -24.92
CA LYS A 14 -4.57 -2.29 -23.91
C LYS A 14 -4.39 -2.94 -22.54
N SER A 15 -4.28 -4.25 -22.46
CA SER A 15 -4.03 -4.99 -21.23
C SER A 15 -2.64 -4.68 -20.65
N PHE A 16 -1.65 -4.52 -21.54
CA PHE A 16 -0.30 -4.12 -21.15
C PHE A 16 -0.27 -2.73 -20.50
N TRP A 17 -0.87 -1.72 -21.13
CA TRP A 17 -0.95 -0.37 -20.55
C TRP A 17 -1.78 -0.32 -19.28
N GLY A 18 -2.87 -1.10 -19.21
CA GLY A 18 -3.69 -1.24 -18.01
C GLY A 18 -2.89 -1.80 -16.84
N SER A 19 -2.07 -2.83 -17.06
CA SER A 19 -1.25 -3.44 -16.01
C SER A 19 -0.16 -2.50 -15.49
N ILE A 20 0.39 -1.62 -16.34
CA ILE A 20 1.33 -0.57 -15.92
C ILE A 20 0.65 0.40 -14.94
N GLY A 21 -0.58 0.83 -15.23
CA GLY A 21 -1.35 1.72 -14.35
C GLY A 21 -1.60 1.09 -12.97
N VAL A 22 -2.05 -0.17 -12.93
CA VAL A 22 -2.25 -0.90 -11.68
C VAL A 22 -0.93 -1.08 -10.91
N THR A 23 0.14 -1.43 -11.62
CA THR A 23 1.48 -1.59 -11.00
C THR A 23 1.98 -0.28 -10.43
N PHE A 24 1.79 0.84 -11.14
CA PHE A 24 2.16 2.16 -10.63
C PHE A 24 1.48 2.47 -9.30
N PHE A 25 0.20 2.14 -9.17
CA PHE A 25 -0.54 2.33 -7.91
C PHE A 25 0.07 1.54 -6.74
N ALA A 26 0.62 0.35 -7.00
CA ALA A 26 1.29 -0.45 -5.98
C ALA A 26 2.56 0.23 -5.39
N TYR A 27 3.12 1.20 -6.11
CA TYR A 27 4.26 2.00 -5.65
C TYR A 27 3.87 3.34 -5.02
N ALA A 28 2.61 3.74 -5.03
CA ALA A 28 2.16 5.07 -4.60
C ALA A 28 2.53 5.43 -3.14
N GLY A 29 2.85 4.44 -2.31
CA GLY A 29 3.26 4.65 -0.91
C GLY A 29 4.59 5.39 -0.70
N TYR A 30 5.43 5.56 -1.70
CA TYR A 30 6.73 6.24 -1.56
C TYR A 30 6.61 7.72 -1.12
N GLY A 31 5.50 8.37 -1.45
CA GLY A 31 5.23 9.76 -1.06
C GLY A 31 5.19 9.97 0.46
N VAL A 32 4.88 8.93 1.24
CA VAL A 32 4.89 9.00 2.71
C VAL A 32 6.28 9.35 3.27
N ILE A 33 7.35 8.98 2.57
CA ILE A 33 8.74 9.27 2.96
C ILE A 33 8.98 10.78 3.02
N THR A 34 8.40 11.54 2.11
CA THR A 34 8.56 13.00 2.05
C THR A 34 7.97 13.70 3.27
N ASN A 35 6.93 13.13 3.89
CA ASN A 35 6.30 13.67 5.08
C ASN A 35 7.22 13.61 6.32
N ALA A 36 8.28 12.81 6.29
CA ALA A 36 9.27 12.72 7.35
C ALA A 36 10.42 13.75 7.21
N ALA A 37 10.40 14.59 6.17
CA ALA A 37 11.50 15.50 5.85
C ALA A 37 11.90 16.44 7.01
N GLY A 38 10.94 16.86 7.85
CA GLY A 38 11.18 17.70 9.00
C GLY A 38 11.93 17.02 10.16
N ASP A 39 11.99 15.69 10.21
CA ASP A 39 12.60 14.91 11.29
C ASP A 39 13.96 14.31 10.90
N VAL A 40 14.36 14.46 9.65
CA VAL A 40 15.52 13.80 9.06
C VAL A 40 16.70 14.78 8.98
N LYS A 41 17.91 14.31 9.34
CA LYS A 41 19.14 15.07 9.11
C LYS A 41 19.46 15.11 7.61
N ASN A 42 19.79 16.31 7.09
CA ASN A 42 20.11 16.54 5.68
C ASN A 42 19.03 16.03 4.70
N PRO A 43 17.77 16.53 4.80
CA PRO A 43 16.64 15.98 4.04
C PRO A 43 16.85 16.02 2.53
N GLN A 44 17.56 17.03 2.01
CA GLN A 44 17.86 17.18 0.57
C GLN A 44 18.63 16.00 -0.04
N ARG A 45 19.41 15.26 0.76
CA ARG A 45 20.15 14.07 0.32
C ARG A 45 19.48 12.79 0.79
N THR A 46 19.03 12.79 2.05
CA THR A 46 18.49 11.57 2.68
C THR A 46 17.14 11.17 2.09
N ILE A 47 16.25 12.12 1.80
CA ILE A 47 14.92 11.80 1.25
C ILE A 47 15.01 11.18 -0.16
N PRO A 48 15.72 11.79 -1.15
CA PRO A 48 15.87 11.16 -2.45
C PRO A 48 16.54 9.78 -2.37
N LEU A 49 17.59 9.65 -1.57
CA LEU A 49 18.27 8.36 -1.40
C LEU A 49 17.33 7.30 -0.80
N ALA A 50 16.54 7.67 0.21
CA ALA A 50 15.56 6.77 0.80
C ALA A 50 14.49 6.32 -0.23
N ILE A 51 13.98 7.25 -1.05
CA ILE A 51 13.01 6.94 -2.10
C ILE A 51 13.62 5.95 -3.12
N TYR A 52 14.79 6.25 -3.69
CA TYR A 52 15.43 5.38 -4.67
C TYR A 52 15.74 4.00 -4.10
N THR A 53 16.28 3.94 -2.88
CA THR A 53 16.60 2.67 -2.22
C THR A 53 15.33 1.85 -1.96
N THR A 54 14.27 2.50 -1.48
CA THR A 54 12.98 1.83 -1.24
C THR A 54 12.39 1.29 -2.55
N LEU A 55 12.37 2.11 -3.60
CA LEU A 55 11.86 1.67 -4.91
C LEU A 55 12.65 0.50 -5.46
N LEU A 56 13.98 0.51 -5.36
CA LEU A 56 14.82 -0.61 -5.81
C LEU A 56 14.53 -1.90 -5.03
N ILE A 57 14.43 -1.81 -3.70
CA ILE A 57 14.11 -2.97 -2.84
C ILE A 57 12.73 -3.52 -3.19
N VAL A 58 11.71 -2.65 -3.26
CA VAL A 58 10.33 -3.06 -3.55
C VAL A 58 10.21 -3.67 -4.94
N MET A 59 10.88 -3.08 -5.95
CA MET A 59 10.92 -3.62 -7.30
C MET A 59 11.51 -5.04 -7.31
N THR A 60 12.63 -5.25 -6.63
CA THR A 60 13.27 -6.57 -6.53
C THR A 60 12.35 -7.58 -5.86
N LEU A 61 11.70 -7.19 -4.76
CA LEU A 61 10.75 -8.05 -4.05
C LEU A 61 9.52 -8.38 -4.90
N TYR A 62 8.95 -7.42 -5.61
CA TYR A 62 7.78 -7.66 -6.46
C TYR A 62 8.11 -8.54 -7.66
N CYS A 63 9.27 -8.34 -8.29
CA CYS A 63 9.72 -9.22 -9.38
C CYS A 63 9.95 -10.65 -8.86
N GLY A 64 10.60 -10.81 -7.71
CA GLY A 64 10.81 -12.12 -7.08
C GLY A 64 9.48 -12.80 -6.72
N LEU A 65 8.55 -12.05 -6.12
CA LEU A 65 7.23 -12.58 -5.77
C LEU A 65 6.42 -12.98 -7.00
N ALA A 66 6.42 -12.15 -8.05
CA ALA A 66 5.75 -12.47 -9.32
C ALA A 66 6.33 -13.75 -9.94
N PHE A 67 7.65 -13.90 -9.94
CA PHE A 67 8.31 -15.10 -10.43
C PHE A 67 7.88 -16.35 -9.64
N VAL A 68 7.83 -16.28 -8.32
CA VAL A 68 7.41 -17.39 -7.46
C VAL A 68 5.93 -17.73 -7.71
N VAL A 69 5.05 -16.74 -7.75
CA VAL A 69 3.62 -16.96 -7.97
C VAL A 69 3.39 -17.62 -9.34
N LEU A 70 4.01 -17.12 -10.40
CA LEU A 70 3.87 -17.68 -11.75
C LEU A 70 4.45 -19.11 -11.89
N HIS A 71 5.39 -19.48 -11.02
CA HIS A 71 6.00 -20.83 -11.04
C HIS A 71 5.16 -21.86 -10.28
N TYR A 72 4.53 -21.47 -9.17
CA TYR A 72 3.85 -22.39 -8.25
C TYR A 72 2.32 -22.36 -8.32
N VAL A 73 1.74 -21.34 -8.94
CA VAL A 73 0.27 -21.22 -9.03
C VAL A 73 -0.20 -21.44 -10.46
N ASP A 74 -1.17 -22.33 -10.64
CA ASP A 74 -1.77 -22.58 -11.94
C ASP A 74 -2.53 -21.32 -12.43
N MET A 75 -2.42 -21.03 -13.74
CA MET A 75 -3.06 -19.87 -14.37
C MET A 75 -4.58 -19.83 -14.15
N HIS A 76 -5.23 -20.98 -14.11
CA HIS A 76 -6.65 -21.04 -13.83
C HIS A 76 -6.98 -20.59 -12.41
N GLN A 77 -6.17 -20.97 -11.43
CA GLN A 77 -6.33 -20.52 -10.03
C GLN A 77 -5.99 -19.02 -9.89
N LEU A 78 -4.97 -18.56 -10.60
CA LEU A 78 -4.56 -17.16 -10.60
C LEU A 78 -5.66 -16.23 -11.11
N THR A 79 -6.36 -16.63 -12.18
CA THR A 79 -7.45 -15.85 -12.78
C THR A 79 -8.76 -15.94 -11.99
N SER A 80 -9.06 -17.10 -11.39
CA SER A 80 -10.30 -17.29 -10.62
C SER A 80 -10.24 -16.66 -9.21
N ASN A 81 -9.07 -16.70 -8.56
CA ASN A 81 -8.89 -16.22 -7.19
C ASN A 81 -7.58 -15.43 -7.00
N PRO A 82 -7.41 -14.28 -7.65
CA PRO A 82 -6.15 -13.52 -7.61
C PRO A 82 -5.76 -13.05 -6.20
N ASN A 83 -6.76 -12.81 -5.34
CA ASN A 83 -6.53 -12.31 -3.98
C ASN A 83 -5.82 -13.31 -3.04
N VAL A 84 -5.85 -14.58 -3.37
CA VAL A 84 -5.21 -15.63 -2.56
C VAL A 84 -3.99 -16.25 -3.25
N ALA A 85 -3.60 -15.77 -4.42
CA ALA A 85 -2.53 -16.34 -5.23
C ALA A 85 -1.20 -16.45 -4.45
N VAL A 86 -0.81 -15.42 -3.72
CA VAL A 86 0.41 -15.40 -2.91
C VAL A 86 0.32 -16.42 -1.76
N ALA A 87 -0.84 -16.54 -1.11
CA ALA A 87 -1.05 -17.50 -0.03
C ALA A 87 -1.04 -18.94 -0.57
N THR A 88 -1.55 -19.16 -1.78
CA THR A 88 -1.51 -20.45 -2.46
C THR A 88 -0.07 -20.84 -2.81
N ALA A 89 0.71 -19.93 -3.40
CA ALA A 89 2.14 -20.16 -3.67
C ALA A 89 2.93 -20.50 -2.39
N ALA A 90 2.67 -19.79 -1.31
CA ALA A 90 3.31 -20.07 -0.03
C ALA A 90 2.91 -21.42 0.56
N ARG A 91 1.66 -21.87 0.34
CA ARG A 91 1.21 -23.19 0.76
C ARG A 91 1.89 -24.31 -0.03
N GLU A 92 2.06 -24.12 -1.34
CA GLU A 92 2.77 -25.10 -2.19
C GLU A 92 4.25 -25.23 -1.79
N LEU A 93 4.90 -24.11 -1.44
CA LEU A 93 6.31 -24.08 -1.06
C LEU A 93 6.59 -24.61 0.36
N LEU A 94 5.79 -24.20 1.34
CA LEU A 94 6.05 -24.38 2.78
C LEU A 94 4.91 -25.12 3.51
N GLY A 95 3.94 -25.64 2.76
CA GLY A 95 2.79 -26.32 3.33
C GLY A 95 1.88 -25.40 4.16
N THR A 96 1.20 -25.98 5.15
CA THR A 96 0.26 -25.24 6.02
C THR A 96 0.95 -24.13 6.81
N ALA A 97 2.22 -24.30 7.17
CA ALA A 97 3.01 -23.26 7.84
C ALA A 97 3.20 -22.03 6.96
N GLY A 98 3.47 -22.20 5.66
CA GLY A 98 3.58 -21.09 4.69
C GLY A 98 2.30 -20.29 4.59
N PHE A 99 1.15 -20.96 4.56
CA PHE A 99 -0.15 -20.32 4.55
C PHE A 99 -0.36 -19.45 5.80
N GLY A 100 -0.06 -19.97 6.99
CA GLY A 100 -0.15 -19.22 8.25
C GLY A 100 0.79 -18.02 8.30
N LEU A 101 2.03 -18.16 7.80
CA LEU A 101 3.00 -17.07 7.72
C LEU A 101 2.52 -15.93 6.82
N ILE A 102 1.90 -16.23 5.68
CA ILE A 102 1.35 -15.19 4.78
C ILE A 102 0.23 -14.42 5.47
N TYR A 103 -0.70 -15.07 6.16
CA TYR A 103 -1.76 -14.37 6.88
C TYR A 103 -1.21 -13.46 7.98
N LEU A 104 -0.22 -13.93 8.75
CA LEU A 104 0.48 -13.11 9.74
C LEU A 104 1.16 -11.91 9.09
N THR A 105 1.83 -12.12 7.97
CA THR A 105 2.50 -11.05 7.20
C THR A 105 1.50 -10.02 6.70
N ILE A 106 0.35 -10.46 6.16
CA ILE A 106 -0.74 -9.59 5.71
C ILE A 106 -1.25 -8.72 6.89
N PHE A 107 -1.48 -9.34 8.05
CA PHE A 107 -1.93 -8.60 9.24
C PHE A 107 -0.92 -7.52 9.66
N ILE A 108 0.37 -7.86 9.72
CA ILE A 108 1.44 -6.91 10.05
C ILE A 108 1.55 -5.81 8.99
N ALA A 109 1.43 -6.16 7.71
CA ALA A 109 1.49 -5.20 6.61
C ALA A 109 0.34 -4.19 6.68
N TYR A 110 -0.89 -4.62 6.92
CA TYR A 110 -2.03 -3.72 7.13
C TYR A 110 -1.84 -2.81 8.35
N ALA A 111 -1.40 -3.35 9.48
CA ALA A 111 -1.14 -2.55 10.67
C ALA A 111 -0.07 -1.48 10.42
N THR A 112 1.01 -1.84 9.72
CA THR A 112 2.08 -0.92 9.32
C THR A 112 1.60 0.13 8.35
N GLY A 113 0.81 -0.25 7.34
CA GLY A 113 0.23 0.66 6.35
C GLY A 113 -0.71 1.68 6.98
N ILE A 114 -1.60 1.24 7.87
CA ILE A 114 -2.50 2.13 8.63
C ILE A 114 -1.67 3.13 9.45
N ASN A 115 -0.65 2.65 10.18
CA ASN A 115 0.20 3.51 10.99
C ASN A 115 0.95 4.56 10.15
N ALA A 116 1.51 4.17 9.00
CA ALA A 116 2.21 5.07 8.09
C ALA A 116 1.28 6.13 7.49
N THR A 117 0.08 5.74 7.07
CA THR A 117 -0.93 6.66 6.54
C THR A 117 -1.40 7.64 7.63
N TYR A 118 -1.65 7.14 8.85
CA TYR A 118 -2.06 7.96 9.97
C TYR A 118 -0.99 8.99 10.34
N PHE A 119 0.28 8.58 10.34
CA PHE A 119 1.40 9.48 10.54
C PHE A 119 1.45 10.60 9.48
N SER A 120 1.23 10.27 8.22
CA SER A 120 1.16 11.25 7.13
C SER A 120 0.02 12.25 7.31
N ILE A 121 -1.18 11.76 7.59
CA ILE A 121 -2.35 12.61 7.85
C ILE A 121 -2.08 13.57 9.01
N PHE A 122 -1.50 13.06 10.10
CA PHE A 122 -1.15 13.87 11.26
C PHE A 122 -0.21 15.02 10.89
N ARG A 123 0.82 14.73 10.13
CA ARG A 123 1.82 15.73 9.74
C ARG A 123 1.27 16.78 8.79
N ILE A 124 0.55 16.33 7.75
CA ILE A 124 -0.06 17.23 6.76
C ILE A 124 -1.10 18.12 7.46
N SER A 125 -1.98 17.56 8.26
CA SER A 125 -3.01 18.32 8.98
C SER A 125 -2.40 19.36 9.92
N ARG A 126 -1.27 19.02 10.55
CA ARG A 126 -0.57 19.97 11.42
C ARG A 126 0.06 21.10 10.62
N ALA A 127 0.73 20.82 9.50
CA ALA A 127 1.32 21.84 8.64
C ALA A 127 0.25 22.79 8.10
N LEU A 128 -0.87 22.27 7.60
CA LEU A 128 -1.99 23.08 7.11
C LEU A 128 -2.64 23.92 8.23
N ALA A 129 -2.65 23.43 9.45
CA ALA A 129 -3.14 24.20 10.60
C ALA A 129 -2.18 25.31 11.05
N GLU A 130 -0.87 25.09 10.92
CA GLU A 130 0.18 26.09 11.14
C GLU A 130 0.08 27.21 10.11
N ASP A 131 -0.23 26.88 8.85
CA ASP A 131 -0.44 27.84 7.77
C ASP A 131 -1.84 28.49 7.79
N LYS A 132 -2.67 28.20 8.81
CA LYS A 132 -4.06 28.71 9.00
C LYS A 132 -5.04 28.28 7.89
N GLU A 133 -4.72 27.25 7.13
CA GLU A 133 -5.62 26.67 6.12
C GLU A 133 -6.64 25.72 6.74
N LEU A 134 -6.36 25.18 7.93
CA LEU A 134 -7.30 24.38 8.70
C LEU A 134 -7.80 25.13 9.96
N PRO A 135 -9.01 24.80 10.43
CA PRO A 135 -9.58 25.41 11.65
C PRO A 135 -8.67 25.24 12.87
N ALA A 136 -8.68 26.22 13.77
CA ALA A 136 -7.81 26.29 14.94
C ALA A 136 -7.88 25.07 15.88
N PHE A 137 -8.95 24.28 15.83
CA PHE A 137 -9.06 23.07 16.66
C PHE A 137 -8.07 21.96 16.24
N TYR A 138 -7.54 22.01 15.01
CA TYR A 138 -6.47 21.09 14.59
C TYR A 138 -5.16 21.30 15.34
N HIS A 139 -4.90 22.50 15.89
CA HIS A 139 -3.76 22.82 16.75
C HIS A 139 -3.97 22.43 18.22
N GLN A 140 -5.23 22.31 18.65
CA GLN A 140 -5.54 22.07 20.05
C GLN A 140 -5.17 20.64 20.46
N LYS A 141 -4.30 20.52 21.46
CA LYS A 141 -3.98 19.20 22.05
C LYS A 141 -5.23 18.62 22.71
N PHE A 142 -5.54 17.38 22.40
CA PHE A 142 -6.62 16.63 23.02
C PHE A 142 -6.10 15.68 24.10
N TRP A 143 -4.97 15.01 23.82
CA TRP A 143 -4.32 14.08 24.74
C TRP A 143 -2.81 14.16 24.55
N ARG A 144 -2.08 13.31 25.32
CA ARG A 144 -0.61 13.24 25.33
C ARG A 144 0.01 13.01 23.94
N PHE A 145 -0.74 12.43 23.01
CA PHE A 145 -0.27 12.00 21.68
C PHE A 145 -1.11 12.47 20.50
N GLY A 146 -2.11 13.32 20.68
CA GLY A 146 -2.99 13.71 19.58
C GLY A 146 -3.60 15.10 19.71
N THR A 147 -4.07 15.64 18.60
CA THR A 147 -4.84 16.89 18.52
C THR A 147 -6.33 16.57 18.34
N LYS A 148 -7.20 17.56 18.67
CA LYS A 148 -8.65 17.44 18.43
C LYS A 148 -8.95 17.22 16.94
N GLY A 149 -8.17 17.86 16.04
CA GLY A 149 -8.29 17.68 14.60
C GLY A 149 -8.03 16.24 14.15
N ASN A 150 -7.00 15.59 14.72
CA ASN A 150 -6.73 14.19 14.39
C ASN A 150 -7.83 13.24 14.84
N LEU A 151 -8.40 13.48 16.02
CA LEU A 151 -9.56 12.71 16.47
C LEU A 151 -10.74 12.90 15.51
N PHE A 152 -11.02 14.13 15.11
CA PHE A 152 -12.07 14.44 14.14
C PHE A 152 -11.83 13.72 12.79
N THR A 153 -10.62 13.81 12.24
CA THR A 153 -10.25 13.13 10.99
C THR A 153 -10.39 11.60 11.13
N THR A 154 -9.99 11.04 12.27
CA THR A 154 -10.14 9.59 12.52
C THR A 154 -11.60 9.17 12.53
N VAL A 155 -12.45 9.92 13.22
CA VAL A 155 -13.90 9.64 13.26
C VAL A 155 -14.51 9.75 11.85
N LEU A 156 -14.09 10.74 11.07
CA LEU A 156 -14.55 10.91 9.69
C LEU A 156 -14.11 9.76 8.79
N ILE A 157 -12.88 9.27 8.92
CA ILE A 157 -12.40 8.09 8.19
C ILE A 157 -13.20 6.84 8.56
N ILE A 158 -13.44 6.61 9.86
CA ILE A 158 -14.24 5.47 10.32
C ILE A 158 -15.65 5.56 9.76
N LEU A 159 -16.27 6.74 9.83
CA LEU A 159 -17.61 6.96 9.30
C LEU A 159 -17.67 6.72 7.79
N ALA A 160 -16.69 7.22 7.04
CA ALA A 160 -16.59 6.97 5.60
C ALA A 160 -16.45 5.48 5.30
N THR A 161 -15.62 4.76 6.06
CA THR A 161 -15.39 3.32 5.87
C THR A 161 -16.64 2.48 6.18
N VAL A 162 -17.49 2.94 7.11
CA VAL A 162 -18.74 2.26 7.47
C VAL A 162 -19.87 2.58 6.49
N LEU A 163 -19.91 3.81 5.98
CA LEU A 163 -21.02 4.28 5.12
C LEU A 163 -20.81 3.98 3.63
N PHE A 164 -19.57 3.87 3.18
CA PHE A 164 -19.25 3.63 1.78
C PHE A 164 -18.68 2.23 1.56
N ASP A 165 -19.12 1.57 0.49
CA ASP A 165 -18.52 0.32 0.05
C ASP A 165 -17.08 0.54 -0.41
N PHE A 166 -16.25 -0.52 -0.30
CA PHE A 166 -14.85 -0.51 -0.71
C PHE A 166 -14.64 0.04 -2.13
N ASN A 167 -15.47 -0.38 -3.09
CA ASN A 167 -15.41 0.09 -4.48
C ASN A 167 -15.70 1.59 -4.61
N ALA A 168 -16.61 2.13 -3.81
CA ALA A 168 -16.91 3.56 -3.80
C ALA A 168 -15.72 4.38 -3.26
N ILE A 169 -15.06 3.89 -2.20
CA ILE A 169 -13.87 4.52 -1.62
C ILE A 169 -12.71 4.51 -2.62
N VAL A 170 -12.48 3.37 -3.29
CA VAL A 170 -11.42 3.23 -4.32
C VAL A 170 -11.68 4.16 -5.51
N ASN A 171 -12.93 4.25 -5.99
CA ASN A 171 -13.29 5.14 -7.10
C ASN A 171 -13.14 6.62 -6.72
N LEU A 172 -13.53 7.00 -5.50
CA LEU A 172 -13.32 8.37 -4.99
C LEU A 172 -11.82 8.70 -4.89
N SER A 173 -11.01 7.79 -4.36
CA SER A 173 -9.57 8.01 -4.24
C SER A 173 -8.87 8.04 -5.58
N SER A 174 -9.23 7.18 -6.53
CA SER A 174 -8.65 7.19 -7.88
C SER A 174 -9.04 8.42 -8.70
N GLY A 175 -10.19 9.03 -8.43
CA GLY A 175 -10.61 10.30 -9.03
C GLY A 175 -9.93 11.53 -8.43
N ALA A 176 -9.29 11.40 -7.26
CA ALA A 176 -8.56 12.47 -6.59
C ALA A 176 -7.06 12.50 -6.96
N PHE A 177 -6.56 11.48 -7.66
CA PHE A 177 -5.22 11.39 -8.22
C PHE A 177 -5.21 11.63 -9.74
#